data_63b9ee1b29f56b890fae621a2113209f
#
_entry.id   63b9ee1b29f56b890fae621a2113209f
#
_cell.length_a   1.000
_cell.length_b   1.000
_cell.length_c   1.000
_cell.angle_alpha   90.00
_cell.angle_beta   90.00
_cell.angle_gamma   90.00
#
_symmetry.space_group_name_H-M   'P 1'
#
loop_
_entity.id
_entity.type
_entity.pdbx_description
1 polymer ?
#
loop_
_entity_poly.entity_id
_entity_poly.type
_entity_poly.pdbx_seq_one_letter_code
_entity_poly.pdbx_strand_id
1 'polypeptide(L)'
;MGGNGGRGALMTWLGRAATLVLPYGAVVVSRGLDCLYILQLERYKPDRFRAWVVSHRRALVPGRECLLQALTVAVAVALALAGQHWLGSAVVWLVTGHIIQSRHRSLQVSQRLHWTTRAARVAAVALGLSGFLVAWAANTVGQALPAPDAVSRYVAGAIGGLAFVGLLTPTIVGLAARAVAPLERVIARKFLADATRRMGAYRGRVLGITGSYGKTSTKYVVADLLSARYRVLKTPAGVNTTMGITRVIREELRDEHEAFVVEMSAYGPGEIREVCDVVRPTLGILTAVGVQHLERFGTPERIAEAKYELIAALPAGAPAVINADDAVCVRLAERARTDGKRVLLYGMGEGAARLAVRGTEFAVSARGSRFRVITADGQTETFETKLLGRWNLSNVLAGIAAALEWGVPLAAMKPAVGGLVPAPRRLEIHEEGGVIRILDVANANPRGAEMALEVLSQFTGGSRILITPGMVELGPIEAEENRRFGEKAAPVCDYVVLVGAEQTRPIRQGLLDGGFPADKVLTARQAQDVTEFLAGIVRPGDILLYENRLPDTYLEVA
;
A
#
# COMPACT_ATOMS: atom_id res chain seq x y z
N MET A 1 -0.89 -41.61 -54.35
CA MET A 1 -1.21 -40.19 -54.28
C MET A 1 -2.32 -39.96 -53.25
N GLY A 2 -2.01 -39.80 -51.95
CA GLY A 2 -3.04 -39.74 -50.88
C GLY A 2 -2.60 -39.03 -49.61
N GLY A 3 -1.52 -38.25 -49.62
CA GLY A 3 -0.93 -37.66 -48.40
C GLY A 3 -1.06 -36.16 -48.20
N ASN A 4 -1.45 -35.36 -49.21
CA ASN A 4 -1.44 -33.89 -49.12
C ASN A 4 -2.81 -33.26 -48.76
N GLY A 5 -3.92 -33.95 -48.98
CA GLY A 5 -5.26 -33.40 -48.69
C GLY A 5 -5.56 -33.27 -47.21
N GLY A 6 -5.05 -34.18 -46.38
CA GLY A 6 -5.29 -34.18 -44.93
C GLY A 6 -4.53 -33.08 -44.17
N ARG A 7 -3.32 -32.74 -44.61
CA ARG A 7 -2.53 -31.67 -43.97
C ARG A 7 -3.08 -30.27 -44.30
N GLY A 8 -3.58 -30.04 -45.49
CA GLY A 8 -4.22 -28.78 -45.88
C GLY A 8 -5.55 -28.56 -45.14
N ALA A 9 -6.36 -29.59 -44.99
CA ALA A 9 -7.60 -29.52 -44.25
C ALA A 9 -7.37 -29.28 -42.74
N LEU A 10 -6.35 -29.91 -42.14
CA LEU A 10 -5.96 -29.71 -40.75
C LEU A 10 -5.44 -28.29 -40.48
N MET A 11 -4.63 -27.72 -41.37
CA MET A 11 -4.10 -26.35 -41.26
C MET A 11 -5.20 -25.30 -41.40
N THR A 12 -6.13 -25.46 -42.33
CA THR A 12 -7.30 -24.55 -42.44
C THR A 12 -8.24 -24.67 -41.24
N TRP A 13 -8.37 -25.85 -40.67
CA TRP A 13 -9.13 -26.10 -39.46
C TRP A 13 -8.53 -25.45 -38.21
N LEU A 14 -7.22 -25.63 -37.97
CA LEU A 14 -6.50 -25.00 -36.88
C LEU A 14 -6.57 -23.47 -36.95
N GLY A 15 -6.47 -22.90 -38.15
CA GLY A 15 -6.63 -21.46 -38.39
C GLY A 15 -8.03 -20.95 -37.97
N ARG A 16 -9.10 -21.65 -38.40
CA ARG A 16 -10.48 -21.27 -38.08
C ARG A 16 -10.79 -21.40 -36.56
N ALA A 17 -10.33 -22.46 -35.93
CA ALA A 17 -10.48 -22.63 -34.46
C ALA A 17 -9.73 -21.53 -33.71
N ALA A 18 -8.50 -21.22 -34.11
CA ALA A 18 -7.70 -20.20 -33.45
C ALA A 18 -8.34 -18.80 -33.53
N THR A 19 -8.89 -18.41 -34.69
CA THR A 19 -9.52 -17.09 -34.84
C THR A 19 -10.76 -16.88 -33.97
N LEU A 20 -11.44 -17.94 -33.56
CA LEU A 20 -12.60 -17.87 -32.67
C LEU A 20 -12.22 -18.00 -31.20
N VAL A 21 -11.24 -18.83 -30.86
CA VAL A 21 -10.87 -19.17 -29.48
C VAL A 21 -9.91 -18.15 -28.87
N LEU A 22 -8.94 -17.65 -29.65
CA LEU A 22 -7.91 -16.73 -29.14
C LEU A 22 -8.44 -15.42 -28.53
N PRO A 23 -9.45 -14.74 -29.10
CA PRO A 23 -9.96 -13.50 -28.52
C PRO A 23 -10.61 -13.70 -27.15
N TYR A 24 -11.37 -14.78 -26.98
CA TYR A 24 -11.92 -15.12 -25.68
C TYR A 24 -10.84 -15.52 -24.67
N GLY A 25 -9.81 -16.23 -25.13
CA GLY A 25 -8.62 -16.52 -24.35
C GLY A 25 -7.94 -15.26 -23.85
N ALA A 26 -7.82 -14.23 -24.70
CA ALA A 26 -7.24 -12.95 -24.33
C ALA A 26 -8.05 -12.23 -23.25
N VAL A 27 -9.39 -12.27 -23.28
CA VAL A 27 -10.24 -11.70 -22.21
C VAL A 27 -10.03 -12.45 -20.89
N VAL A 28 -9.99 -13.78 -20.91
CA VAL A 28 -9.74 -14.62 -19.72
C VAL A 28 -8.37 -14.30 -19.11
N VAL A 29 -7.34 -14.20 -19.94
CA VAL A 29 -5.98 -13.86 -19.50
C VAL A 29 -5.94 -12.44 -18.91
N SER A 30 -6.51 -11.44 -19.58
CA SER A 30 -6.58 -10.06 -19.07
C SER A 30 -7.25 -10.02 -17.69
N ARG A 31 -8.40 -10.69 -17.55
CA ARG A 31 -9.12 -10.79 -16.28
C ARG A 31 -8.33 -11.54 -15.20
N GLY A 32 -7.61 -12.58 -15.60
CA GLY A 32 -6.69 -13.31 -14.74
C GLY A 32 -5.55 -12.46 -14.20
N LEU A 33 -4.97 -11.60 -15.04
CA LEU A 33 -3.93 -10.66 -14.65
C LEU A 33 -4.45 -9.61 -13.66
N ASP A 34 -5.64 -9.06 -13.87
CA ASP A 34 -6.30 -8.15 -12.93
C ASP A 34 -6.52 -8.84 -11.57
N CYS A 35 -7.07 -10.06 -11.58
CA CYS A 35 -7.27 -10.84 -10.35
C CYS A 35 -5.96 -11.16 -9.64
N LEU A 36 -4.91 -11.50 -10.38
CA LEU A 36 -3.58 -11.79 -9.83
C LEU A 36 -2.95 -10.54 -9.21
N TYR A 37 -3.14 -9.38 -9.86
CA TYR A 37 -2.71 -8.09 -9.32
C TYR A 37 -3.41 -7.75 -8.00
N ILE A 38 -4.73 -7.84 -7.95
CA ILE A 38 -5.48 -7.63 -6.69
C ILE A 38 -5.07 -8.64 -5.62
N LEU A 39 -4.89 -9.91 -5.98
CA LEU A 39 -4.40 -10.92 -5.05
C LEU A 39 -3.02 -10.57 -4.49
N GLN A 40 -2.14 -9.98 -5.31
CA GLN A 40 -0.83 -9.47 -4.88
C GLN A 40 -0.96 -8.31 -3.90
N LEU A 41 -1.85 -7.35 -4.16
CA LEU A 41 -2.15 -6.24 -3.25
C LEU A 41 -2.70 -6.76 -1.91
N GLU A 42 -3.56 -7.78 -1.93
CA GLU A 42 -4.07 -8.46 -0.75
C GLU A 42 -3.07 -9.47 -0.13
N ARG A 43 -1.78 -9.34 -0.49
CA ARG A 43 -0.65 -10.13 0.04
C ARG A 43 -0.84 -11.63 -0.12
N TYR A 44 -1.49 -12.06 -1.19
CA TYR A 44 -1.82 -13.46 -1.47
C TYR A 44 -2.62 -14.14 -0.35
N LYS A 45 -3.45 -13.40 0.41
CA LYS A 45 -4.39 -13.94 1.39
C LYS A 45 -5.72 -14.24 0.69
N PRO A 46 -6.09 -15.52 0.45
CA PRO A 46 -7.27 -15.87 -0.37
C PRO A 46 -8.58 -15.34 0.21
N ASP A 47 -8.70 -15.26 1.54
CA ASP A 47 -9.92 -14.79 2.19
C ASP A 47 -10.10 -13.28 2.04
N ARG A 48 -9.01 -12.51 2.09
CA ARG A 48 -9.03 -11.07 1.80
C ARG A 48 -9.35 -10.80 0.34
N PHE A 49 -8.71 -11.54 -0.56
CA PHE A 49 -9.00 -11.47 -1.99
C PHE A 49 -10.49 -11.77 -2.26
N ARG A 50 -11.05 -12.81 -1.64
CA ARG A 50 -12.47 -13.14 -1.74
C ARG A 50 -13.35 -11.99 -1.23
N ALA A 51 -13.05 -11.42 -0.07
CA ALA A 51 -13.80 -10.29 0.48
C ALA A 51 -13.79 -9.10 -0.48
N TRP A 52 -12.60 -8.77 -1.05
CA TRP A 52 -12.46 -7.71 -2.04
C TRP A 52 -13.28 -8.00 -3.32
N VAL A 53 -13.22 -9.23 -3.85
CA VAL A 53 -14.01 -9.64 -5.03
C VAL A 53 -15.51 -9.49 -4.79
N VAL A 54 -15.99 -9.82 -3.58
CA VAL A 54 -17.41 -9.71 -3.24
C VAL A 54 -17.85 -8.24 -3.18
N SER A 55 -17.06 -7.38 -2.53
CA SER A 55 -17.37 -5.94 -2.40
C SER A 55 -17.24 -5.18 -3.73
N HIS A 56 -16.32 -5.60 -4.62
CA HIS A 56 -16.05 -4.97 -5.92
C HIS A 56 -16.48 -5.85 -7.11
N ARG A 57 -17.54 -6.65 -6.93
CA ARG A 57 -17.99 -7.60 -7.95
C ARG A 57 -18.22 -6.95 -9.31
N ARG A 58 -18.77 -5.74 -9.34
CA ARG A 58 -19.06 -5.01 -10.58
C ARG A 58 -17.80 -4.55 -11.32
N ALA A 59 -16.70 -4.35 -10.62
CA ALA A 59 -15.42 -3.95 -11.21
C ALA A 59 -14.75 -5.10 -11.99
N LEU A 60 -14.77 -6.31 -11.45
CA LEU A 60 -14.14 -7.47 -12.10
C LEU A 60 -15.03 -8.14 -13.15
N VAL A 61 -16.34 -8.13 -12.92
CA VAL A 61 -17.33 -8.79 -13.79
C VAL A 61 -18.54 -7.85 -13.98
N PRO A 62 -18.39 -6.77 -14.76
CA PRO A 62 -19.49 -5.86 -15.05
C PRO A 62 -20.65 -6.61 -15.73
N GLY A 63 -21.89 -6.37 -15.26
CA GLY A 63 -23.06 -7.05 -15.80
C GLY A 63 -23.27 -6.83 -17.31
N ARG A 64 -22.89 -5.64 -17.82
CA ARG A 64 -22.91 -5.31 -19.24
C ARG A 64 -21.92 -6.17 -20.04
N GLU A 65 -20.69 -6.39 -19.53
CA GLU A 65 -19.71 -7.27 -20.17
C GLU A 65 -20.20 -8.72 -20.20
N CYS A 66 -20.83 -9.20 -19.12
CA CYS A 66 -21.40 -10.56 -19.06
C CYS A 66 -22.48 -10.74 -20.11
N LEU A 67 -23.37 -9.75 -20.26
CA LEU A 67 -24.43 -9.78 -21.26
C LEU A 67 -23.86 -9.76 -22.68
N LEU A 68 -22.89 -8.88 -22.97
CA LEU A 68 -22.19 -8.81 -24.26
C LEU A 68 -21.46 -10.12 -24.58
N GLN A 69 -20.78 -10.72 -23.60
CA GLN A 69 -20.12 -12.01 -23.78
C GLN A 69 -21.14 -13.13 -24.08
N ALA A 70 -22.22 -13.22 -23.31
CA ALA A 70 -23.25 -14.21 -23.53
C ALA A 70 -23.89 -14.08 -24.93
N LEU A 71 -24.22 -12.85 -25.34
CA LEU A 71 -24.77 -12.57 -26.67
C LEU A 71 -23.76 -12.90 -27.79
N THR A 72 -22.49 -12.52 -27.61
CA THR A 72 -21.43 -12.81 -28.58
C THR A 72 -21.19 -14.32 -28.72
N VAL A 73 -21.22 -15.07 -27.60
CA VAL A 73 -21.14 -16.54 -27.64
C VAL A 73 -22.32 -17.14 -28.42
N ALA A 74 -23.55 -16.69 -28.11
CA ALA A 74 -24.74 -17.19 -28.82
C ALA A 74 -24.67 -16.91 -30.32
N VAL A 75 -24.29 -15.69 -30.72
CA VAL A 75 -24.12 -15.31 -32.14
C VAL A 75 -22.99 -16.09 -32.81
N ALA A 76 -21.81 -16.21 -32.14
CA ALA A 76 -20.68 -16.95 -32.69
C ALA A 76 -20.99 -18.44 -32.88
N VAL A 77 -21.69 -19.04 -31.91
CA VAL A 77 -22.15 -20.44 -32.03
C VAL A 77 -23.16 -20.59 -33.17
N ALA A 78 -24.17 -19.72 -33.26
CA ALA A 78 -25.16 -19.76 -34.33
C ALA A 78 -24.52 -19.63 -35.71
N LEU A 79 -23.60 -18.68 -35.88
CA LEU A 79 -22.86 -18.48 -37.15
C LEU A 79 -21.93 -19.67 -37.46
N ALA A 80 -21.30 -20.26 -36.46
CA ALA A 80 -20.48 -21.45 -36.65
C ALA A 80 -21.32 -22.66 -37.09
N LEU A 81 -22.51 -22.84 -36.50
CA LEU A 81 -23.46 -23.89 -36.89
C LEU A 81 -24.02 -23.67 -38.31
N ALA A 82 -24.16 -22.42 -38.73
CA ALA A 82 -24.57 -22.05 -40.10
C ALA A 82 -23.42 -22.10 -41.13
N GLY A 83 -22.21 -22.51 -40.75
CA GLY A 83 -21.04 -22.56 -41.61
C GLY A 83 -20.38 -21.20 -41.91
N GLN A 84 -20.86 -20.11 -41.28
CA GLN A 84 -20.39 -18.74 -41.46
C GLN A 84 -19.26 -18.37 -40.48
N HIS A 85 -18.21 -19.17 -40.42
CA HIS A 85 -17.13 -19.03 -39.41
C HIS A 85 -16.40 -17.70 -39.45
N TRP A 86 -16.22 -17.07 -40.63
CA TRP A 86 -15.53 -15.80 -40.76
C TRP A 86 -16.31 -14.63 -40.16
N LEU A 87 -17.64 -14.61 -40.33
CA LEU A 87 -18.51 -13.61 -39.70
C LEU A 87 -18.51 -13.76 -38.17
N GLY A 88 -18.61 -15.01 -37.69
CA GLY A 88 -18.49 -15.32 -36.27
C GLY A 88 -17.16 -14.83 -35.67
N SER A 89 -16.05 -15.05 -36.38
CA SER A 89 -14.74 -14.57 -35.97
C SER A 89 -14.68 -13.03 -35.89
N ALA A 90 -15.19 -12.33 -36.90
CA ALA A 90 -15.20 -10.85 -36.91
C ALA A 90 -15.98 -10.27 -35.74
N VAL A 91 -17.18 -10.82 -35.42
CA VAL A 91 -17.99 -10.37 -34.28
C VAL A 91 -17.25 -10.62 -32.97
N VAL A 92 -16.65 -11.79 -32.80
CA VAL A 92 -15.87 -12.13 -31.60
C VAL A 92 -14.70 -11.19 -31.40
N TRP A 93 -13.90 -10.91 -32.45
CA TRP A 93 -12.76 -9.98 -32.37
C TRP A 93 -13.18 -8.55 -32.02
N LEU A 94 -14.26 -8.05 -32.61
CA LEU A 94 -14.76 -6.70 -32.34
C LEU A 94 -15.24 -6.55 -30.90
N VAL A 95 -16.04 -7.48 -30.43
CA VAL A 95 -16.61 -7.41 -29.07
C VAL A 95 -15.54 -7.65 -28.00
N THR A 96 -14.67 -8.65 -28.18
CA THR A 96 -13.59 -8.91 -27.22
C THR A 96 -12.56 -7.79 -27.20
N GLY A 97 -12.23 -7.20 -28.36
CA GLY A 97 -11.40 -6.00 -28.45
C GLY A 97 -12.01 -4.82 -27.70
N HIS A 98 -13.30 -4.58 -27.88
CA HIS A 98 -14.04 -3.54 -27.13
C HIS A 98 -14.02 -3.79 -25.62
N ILE A 99 -14.24 -5.02 -25.18
CA ILE A 99 -14.19 -5.39 -23.75
C ILE A 99 -12.79 -5.13 -23.17
N ILE A 100 -11.73 -5.56 -23.84
CA ILE A 100 -10.35 -5.35 -23.37
C ILE A 100 -10.04 -3.85 -23.32
N GLN A 101 -10.44 -3.08 -24.33
CA GLN A 101 -10.22 -1.64 -24.37
C GLN A 101 -11.01 -0.89 -23.30
N SER A 102 -12.28 -1.26 -23.03
CA SER A 102 -13.09 -0.65 -22.00
C SER A 102 -12.52 -0.92 -20.60
N ARG A 103 -12.00 -2.14 -20.37
CA ARG A 103 -11.33 -2.50 -19.10
C ARG A 103 -10.04 -1.73 -18.87
N HIS A 104 -9.24 -1.53 -19.93
CA HIS A 104 -8.02 -0.71 -19.85
C HIS A 104 -8.31 0.74 -19.46
N ARG A 105 -9.50 1.25 -19.80
CA ARG A 105 -9.95 2.60 -19.40
C ARG A 105 -10.55 2.63 -17.99
N SER A 106 -11.18 1.55 -17.54
CA SER A 106 -11.87 1.50 -16.23
C SER A 106 -10.97 1.13 -15.06
N LEU A 107 -9.90 0.36 -15.29
CA LEU A 107 -8.91 -0.01 -14.29
C LEU A 107 -7.62 0.80 -14.51
N GLN A 108 -7.65 2.08 -14.15
CA GLN A 108 -6.43 2.91 -14.13
C GLN A 108 -5.58 2.55 -12.90
N VAL A 109 -4.97 1.36 -12.93
CA VAL A 109 -4.06 0.92 -11.87
C VAL A 109 -2.78 1.75 -11.87
N SER A 110 -2.44 2.27 -10.73
CA SER A 110 -1.27 3.13 -10.54
C SER A 110 0.05 2.34 -10.53
N GLN A 111 -0.01 1.04 -10.28
CA GLN A 111 1.14 0.14 -10.27
C GLN A 111 0.88 -1.05 -11.20
N ARG A 112 1.94 -1.58 -11.82
CA ARG A 112 1.85 -2.79 -12.63
C ARG A 112 2.04 -4.04 -11.78
N LEU A 113 1.43 -5.16 -12.20
CA LEU A 113 1.68 -6.48 -11.62
C LEU A 113 3.21 -6.76 -11.59
N HIS A 114 3.74 -7.01 -10.41
CA HIS A 114 5.11 -7.48 -10.26
C HIS A 114 5.18 -9.00 -10.40
N TRP A 115 5.85 -9.47 -11.45
CA TRP A 115 6.07 -10.89 -11.68
C TRP A 115 7.05 -11.45 -10.65
N THR A 116 6.52 -12.00 -9.57
CA THR A 116 7.29 -12.77 -8.59
C THR A 116 7.18 -14.26 -8.92
N THR A 117 8.09 -15.08 -8.41
CA THR A 117 8.00 -16.54 -8.54
C THR A 117 6.70 -17.09 -7.94
N ARG A 118 6.15 -16.45 -6.91
CA ARG A 118 4.85 -16.77 -6.33
C ARG A 118 3.71 -16.42 -7.30
N ALA A 119 3.72 -15.23 -7.90
CA ALA A 119 2.74 -14.83 -8.91
C ALA A 119 2.74 -15.82 -10.08
N ALA A 120 3.93 -16.22 -10.57
CA ALA A 120 4.07 -17.17 -11.66
C ALA A 120 3.49 -18.56 -11.31
N ARG A 121 3.72 -19.07 -10.09
CA ARG A 121 3.14 -20.34 -9.64
C ARG A 121 1.61 -20.28 -9.56
N VAL A 122 1.05 -19.21 -9.00
CA VAL A 122 -0.43 -19.04 -8.94
C VAL A 122 -1.00 -18.93 -10.36
N ALA A 123 -0.36 -18.17 -11.24
CA ALA A 123 -0.78 -18.03 -12.65
C ALA A 123 -0.75 -19.39 -13.38
N ALA A 124 0.31 -20.18 -13.20
CA ALA A 124 0.44 -21.50 -13.82
C ALA A 124 -0.69 -22.46 -13.39
N VAL A 125 -0.99 -22.49 -12.08
CA VAL A 125 -2.10 -23.31 -11.57
C VAL A 125 -3.45 -22.80 -12.06
N ALA A 126 -3.66 -21.49 -12.07
CA ALA A 126 -4.91 -20.90 -12.58
C ALA A 126 -5.11 -21.17 -14.07
N LEU A 127 -4.05 -21.06 -14.88
CA LEU A 127 -4.07 -21.40 -16.31
C LEU A 127 -4.35 -22.90 -16.53
N GLY A 128 -3.73 -23.78 -15.74
CA GLY A 128 -3.98 -25.22 -15.79
C GLY A 128 -5.44 -25.58 -15.48
N LEU A 129 -6.00 -25.01 -14.41
CA LEU A 129 -7.42 -25.18 -14.06
C LEU A 129 -8.35 -24.63 -15.16
N SER A 130 -8.04 -23.45 -15.69
CA SER A 130 -8.81 -22.84 -16.79
C SER A 130 -8.77 -23.72 -18.05
N GLY A 131 -7.59 -24.19 -18.45
CA GLY A 131 -7.41 -25.07 -19.60
C GLY A 131 -8.17 -26.40 -19.44
N PHE A 132 -8.12 -26.99 -18.25
CA PHE A 132 -8.88 -28.19 -17.93
C PHE A 132 -10.40 -27.96 -18.07
N LEU A 133 -10.93 -26.87 -17.52
CA LEU A 133 -12.36 -26.54 -17.61
C LEU A 133 -12.81 -26.28 -19.04
N VAL A 134 -11.99 -25.61 -19.85
CA VAL A 134 -12.27 -25.36 -21.26
C VAL A 134 -12.27 -26.67 -22.04
N ALA A 135 -11.28 -27.55 -21.83
CA ALA A 135 -11.20 -28.84 -22.50
C ALA A 135 -12.39 -29.75 -22.12
N TRP A 136 -12.75 -29.74 -20.84
CA TRP A 136 -13.91 -30.46 -20.34
C TRP A 136 -15.22 -29.94 -20.98
N ALA A 137 -15.42 -28.63 -21.03
CA ALA A 137 -16.58 -28.01 -21.66
C ALA A 137 -16.60 -28.26 -23.18
N ALA A 138 -15.47 -28.19 -23.87
CA ALA A 138 -15.36 -28.51 -25.28
C ALA A 138 -15.81 -29.95 -25.55
N ASN A 139 -15.40 -30.89 -24.71
CA ASN A 139 -15.78 -32.29 -24.86
C ASN A 139 -17.27 -32.54 -24.52
N THR A 140 -17.73 -32.11 -23.33
CA THR A 140 -19.09 -32.46 -22.85
C THR A 140 -20.19 -31.68 -23.59
N VAL A 141 -20.02 -30.37 -23.75
CA VAL A 141 -20.99 -29.51 -24.46
C VAL A 141 -20.91 -29.76 -25.97
N GLY A 142 -19.68 -29.93 -26.51
CA GLY A 142 -19.49 -30.22 -27.92
C GLY A 142 -20.17 -31.50 -28.37
N GLN A 143 -20.19 -32.54 -27.55
CA GLN A 143 -20.91 -33.79 -27.86
C GLN A 143 -22.43 -33.63 -27.87
N ALA A 144 -22.98 -32.69 -27.10
CA ALA A 144 -24.42 -32.46 -26.99
C ALA A 144 -24.97 -31.53 -28.08
N LEU A 145 -24.10 -30.78 -28.82
CA LEU A 145 -24.53 -29.80 -29.81
C LEU A 145 -24.81 -30.44 -31.18
N PRO A 146 -25.94 -30.15 -31.85
CA PRO A 146 -26.18 -30.51 -33.21
C PRO A 146 -25.32 -29.62 -34.13
N ALA A 147 -24.33 -30.20 -34.82
CA ALA A 147 -23.49 -29.48 -35.75
C ALA A 147 -23.08 -30.36 -36.93
N PRO A 148 -22.81 -29.79 -38.11
CA PRO A 148 -22.51 -30.52 -39.34
C PRO A 148 -21.22 -31.36 -39.29
N ASP A 149 -20.28 -30.94 -38.43
CA ASP A 149 -19.00 -31.65 -38.26
C ASP A 149 -18.51 -31.62 -36.79
N ALA A 150 -17.62 -32.55 -36.48
CA ALA A 150 -17.07 -32.68 -35.13
C ALA A 150 -16.30 -31.41 -34.66
N VAL A 151 -15.69 -30.69 -35.60
CA VAL A 151 -14.88 -29.51 -35.38
C VAL A 151 -15.73 -28.38 -34.84
N SER A 152 -16.80 -28.05 -35.56
CA SER A 152 -17.74 -26.98 -35.15
C SER A 152 -18.31 -27.24 -33.78
N ARG A 153 -18.56 -28.49 -33.42
CA ARG A 153 -19.01 -28.90 -32.08
C ARG A 153 -17.99 -28.59 -30.99
N TYR A 154 -16.75 -29.04 -31.17
CA TYR A 154 -15.69 -28.79 -30.19
C TYR A 154 -15.31 -27.32 -30.07
N VAL A 155 -15.29 -26.57 -31.17
CA VAL A 155 -15.04 -25.10 -31.16
C VAL A 155 -16.15 -24.37 -30.40
N ALA A 156 -17.42 -24.70 -30.65
CA ALA A 156 -18.54 -24.10 -29.93
C ALA A 156 -18.49 -24.41 -28.43
N GLY A 157 -18.19 -25.66 -28.08
CA GLY A 157 -18.00 -26.04 -26.66
C GLY A 157 -16.82 -25.32 -26.01
N ALA A 158 -15.71 -25.14 -26.73
CA ALA A 158 -14.54 -24.40 -26.24
C ALA A 158 -14.84 -22.91 -26.01
N ILE A 159 -15.58 -22.25 -26.92
CA ILE A 159 -16.03 -20.86 -26.77
C ILE A 159 -16.93 -20.72 -25.54
N GLY A 160 -17.91 -21.60 -25.38
CA GLY A 160 -18.77 -21.66 -24.20
C GLY A 160 -17.96 -21.86 -22.90
N GLY A 161 -16.99 -22.79 -22.94
CA GLY A 161 -16.05 -23.04 -21.86
C GLY A 161 -15.22 -21.81 -21.49
N LEU A 162 -14.67 -21.11 -22.45
CA LEU A 162 -13.90 -19.87 -22.23
C LEU A 162 -14.76 -18.74 -21.64
N ALA A 163 -16.00 -18.57 -22.14
CA ALA A 163 -16.92 -17.60 -21.57
C ALA A 163 -17.25 -17.93 -20.11
N PHE A 164 -17.51 -19.20 -19.79
CA PHE A 164 -17.77 -19.68 -18.45
C PHE A 164 -16.55 -19.50 -17.52
N VAL A 165 -15.35 -19.89 -17.98
CA VAL A 165 -14.09 -19.66 -17.27
C VAL A 165 -13.85 -18.17 -17.05
N GLY A 166 -14.16 -17.32 -18.02
CA GLY A 166 -14.08 -15.86 -17.89
C GLY A 166 -14.91 -15.32 -16.74
N LEU A 167 -16.10 -15.84 -16.50
CA LEU A 167 -16.93 -15.49 -15.35
C LEU A 167 -16.37 -16.00 -14.03
N LEU A 168 -15.78 -17.19 -14.05
CA LEU A 168 -15.21 -17.85 -12.88
C LEU A 168 -13.76 -17.46 -12.58
N THR A 169 -13.12 -16.63 -13.40
CA THR A 169 -11.70 -16.26 -13.25
C THR A 169 -11.34 -15.82 -11.82
N PRO A 170 -12.11 -14.94 -11.13
CA PRO A 170 -11.78 -14.58 -9.75
C PRO A 170 -11.78 -15.79 -8.80
N THR A 171 -12.74 -16.69 -8.97
CA THR A 171 -12.82 -17.93 -8.17
C THR A 171 -11.66 -18.87 -8.48
N ILE A 172 -11.31 -19.04 -9.75
CA ILE A 172 -10.19 -19.89 -10.20
C ILE A 172 -8.87 -19.38 -9.64
N VAL A 173 -8.62 -18.06 -9.70
CA VAL A 173 -7.41 -17.44 -9.14
C VAL A 173 -7.36 -17.62 -7.61
N GLY A 174 -8.49 -17.45 -6.93
CA GLY A 174 -8.61 -17.69 -5.49
C GLY A 174 -8.32 -19.16 -5.10
N LEU A 175 -8.83 -20.12 -5.87
CA LEU A 175 -8.54 -21.55 -5.68
C LEU A 175 -7.07 -21.88 -5.97
N ALA A 176 -6.52 -21.34 -7.05
CA ALA A 176 -5.09 -21.50 -7.38
C ALA A 176 -4.20 -20.95 -6.25
N ALA A 177 -4.53 -19.80 -5.69
CA ALA A 177 -3.81 -19.24 -4.55
C ALA A 177 -3.87 -20.15 -3.31
N ARG A 178 -5.04 -20.77 -3.03
CA ARG A 178 -5.18 -21.75 -1.95
C ARG A 178 -4.38 -23.02 -2.20
N ALA A 179 -4.39 -23.53 -3.43
CA ALA A 179 -3.64 -24.72 -3.82
C ALA A 179 -2.13 -24.53 -3.70
N VAL A 180 -1.62 -23.33 -4.04
CA VAL A 180 -0.19 -22.98 -3.94
C VAL A 180 0.23 -22.64 -2.50
N ALA A 181 -0.70 -22.23 -1.63
CA ALA A 181 -0.39 -21.74 -0.27
C ALA A 181 0.42 -22.73 0.60
N PRO A 182 0.23 -24.06 0.58
CA PRO A 182 1.07 -24.99 1.35
C PRO A 182 2.54 -24.94 0.92
N LEU A 183 2.81 -24.93 -0.39
CA LEU A 183 4.15 -24.83 -0.94
C LEU A 183 4.81 -23.49 -0.53
N GLU A 184 4.07 -22.39 -0.62
CA GLU A 184 4.55 -21.06 -0.22
C GLU A 184 4.90 -21.01 1.27
N ARG A 185 4.13 -21.67 2.12
CA ARG A 185 4.43 -21.77 3.56
C ARG A 185 5.75 -22.51 3.81
N VAL A 186 6.01 -23.59 3.09
CA VAL A 186 7.29 -24.33 3.20
C VAL A 186 8.45 -23.46 2.75
N ILE A 187 8.31 -22.74 1.62
CA ILE A 187 9.34 -21.84 1.10
C ILE A 187 9.60 -20.69 2.10
N ALA A 188 8.54 -20.07 2.61
CA ALA A 188 8.64 -18.99 3.59
C ALA A 188 9.36 -19.46 4.87
N ARG A 189 9.02 -20.65 5.39
CA ARG A 189 9.68 -21.23 6.56
C ARG A 189 11.20 -21.43 6.35
N LYS A 190 11.62 -21.87 5.15
CA LYS A 190 13.05 -22.01 4.82
C LYS A 190 13.75 -20.64 4.85
N PHE A 191 13.14 -19.61 4.28
CA PHE A 191 13.72 -18.26 4.28
C PHE A 191 13.77 -17.65 5.69
N LEU A 192 12.72 -17.84 6.49
CA LEU A 192 12.68 -17.41 7.88
C LEU A 192 13.77 -18.12 8.71
N ALA A 193 13.90 -19.43 8.57
CA ALA A 193 14.94 -20.20 9.27
C ALA A 193 16.36 -19.74 8.89
N ASP A 194 16.60 -19.41 7.62
CA ASP A 194 17.88 -18.86 7.16
C ASP A 194 18.15 -17.47 7.77
N ALA A 195 17.17 -16.56 7.74
CA ALA A 195 17.28 -15.24 8.36
C ALA A 195 17.52 -15.34 9.88
N THR A 196 16.78 -16.22 10.56
CA THR A 196 16.96 -16.44 12.02
C THR A 196 18.35 -16.95 12.36
N ARG A 197 18.92 -17.85 11.52
CA ARG A 197 20.32 -18.28 11.71
C ARG A 197 21.32 -17.14 11.54
N ARG A 198 21.14 -16.32 10.49
CA ARG A 198 22.00 -15.14 10.25
C ARG A 198 21.90 -14.15 11.41
N MET A 199 20.70 -13.88 11.89
CA MET A 199 20.50 -13.03 13.07
C MET A 199 21.10 -13.63 14.34
N GLY A 200 21.10 -14.95 14.49
CA GLY A 200 21.78 -15.64 15.60
C GLY A 200 23.31 -15.48 15.58
N ALA A 201 23.91 -15.35 14.40
CA ALA A 201 25.34 -15.09 14.22
C ALA A 201 25.69 -13.59 14.27
N TYR A 202 24.73 -12.71 13.98
CA TYR A 202 24.95 -11.26 13.94
C TYR A 202 25.29 -10.71 15.33
N ARG A 203 26.39 -9.94 15.41
CA ARG A 203 26.94 -9.36 16.66
C ARG A 203 26.58 -7.89 16.86
N GLY A 204 26.02 -7.24 15.84
CA GLY A 204 25.57 -5.85 15.94
C GLY A 204 24.31 -5.69 16.77
N ARG A 205 23.97 -4.45 17.05
CA ARG A 205 22.79 -4.06 17.80
C ARG A 205 21.56 -4.01 16.91
N VAL A 206 20.38 -4.40 17.43
CA VAL A 206 19.13 -4.38 16.66
C VAL A 206 18.13 -3.47 17.35
N LEU A 207 17.60 -2.49 16.57
CA LEU A 207 16.60 -1.54 17.00
C LEU A 207 15.31 -1.75 16.22
N GLY A 208 14.22 -2.06 16.94
CA GLY A 208 12.89 -2.16 16.37
C GLY A 208 12.09 -0.86 16.49
N ILE A 209 11.34 -0.49 15.47
CA ILE A 209 10.46 0.69 15.48
C ILE A 209 9.07 0.29 15.07
N THR A 210 8.08 0.60 15.90
CA THR A 210 6.67 0.42 15.57
C THR A 210 5.81 1.60 16.03
N GLY A 211 4.56 1.58 15.63
CA GLY A 211 3.54 2.58 15.93
C GLY A 211 2.51 2.65 14.80
N SER A 212 1.46 3.40 14.99
CA SER A 212 0.53 3.74 13.92
C SER A 212 1.15 4.79 12.98
N TYR A 213 1.74 5.84 13.54
CA TYR A 213 2.28 7.00 12.83
C TYR A 213 3.78 7.16 13.09
N GLY A 214 4.50 7.86 12.22
CA GLY A 214 5.89 8.27 12.42
C GLY A 214 6.97 7.18 12.22
N LYS A 215 6.63 5.91 12.09
CA LYS A 215 7.59 4.79 11.98
C LYS A 215 8.70 5.01 10.95
N THR A 216 8.33 5.33 9.73
CA THR A 216 9.27 5.50 8.62
C THR A 216 10.16 6.71 8.86
N SER A 217 9.58 7.86 9.22
CA SER A 217 10.36 9.07 9.54
C SER A 217 11.33 8.82 10.70
N THR A 218 10.87 8.19 11.79
CA THR A 218 11.73 7.83 12.92
C THR A 218 12.86 6.87 12.52
N LYS A 219 12.59 5.90 11.63
CA LYS A 219 13.64 5.00 11.11
C LYS A 219 14.76 5.76 10.39
N TYR A 220 14.42 6.71 9.54
CA TYR A 220 15.43 7.52 8.84
C TYR A 220 16.20 8.37 9.84
N VAL A 221 15.51 9.08 10.73
CA VAL A 221 16.14 9.88 11.79
C VAL A 221 17.10 9.04 12.64
N VAL A 222 16.63 7.91 13.17
CA VAL A 222 17.46 7.01 14.00
C VAL A 222 18.70 6.55 13.26
N ALA A 223 18.53 6.12 12.00
CA ALA A 223 19.66 5.63 11.21
C ALA A 223 20.70 6.73 10.98
N ASP A 224 20.27 7.95 10.65
CA ASP A 224 21.17 9.07 10.39
C ASP A 224 21.89 9.52 11.68
N LEU A 225 21.19 9.58 12.83
CA LEU A 225 21.81 9.90 14.12
C LEU A 225 22.82 8.83 14.59
N LEU A 226 22.48 7.55 14.42
CA LEU A 226 23.38 6.45 14.77
C LEU A 226 24.59 6.37 13.84
N SER A 227 24.47 6.83 12.58
CA SER A 227 25.57 6.83 11.62
C SER A 227 26.74 7.75 12.03
N ALA A 228 26.53 8.64 13.01
CA ALA A 228 27.62 9.39 13.63
C ALA A 228 28.65 8.49 14.36
N ARG A 229 28.27 7.26 14.70
CA ARG A 229 29.11 6.33 15.48
C ARG A 229 29.16 4.91 14.93
N TYR A 230 28.11 4.45 14.25
CA TYR A 230 27.93 3.06 13.84
C TYR A 230 27.75 2.93 12.33
N ARG A 231 28.17 1.82 11.76
CA ARG A 231 27.79 1.42 10.40
C ARG A 231 26.37 0.84 10.44
N VAL A 232 25.41 1.63 9.99
CA VAL A 232 23.98 1.35 10.15
C VAL A 232 23.38 0.75 8.88
N LEU A 233 22.74 -0.40 8.99
CA LEU A 233 21.75 -0.87 8.02
C LEU A 233 20.37 -0.49 8.52
N LYS A 234 19.53 0.07 7.63
CA LYS A 234 18.10 0.29 7.90
C LYS A 234 17.26 -0.44 6.86
N THR A 235 16.06 -0.92 7.26
CA THR A 235 15.12 -1.47 6.27
C THR A 235 14.74 -0.41 5.24
N PRO A 236 14.71 -0.72 3.93
CA PRO A 236 14.28 0.22 2.89
C PRO A 236 12.88 0.80 3.13
N ALA A 237 12.53 1.88 2.40
CA ALA A 237 11.20 2.47 2.46
C ALA A 237 10.11 1.45 2.10
N GLY A 238 9.06 1.36 2.93
CA GLY A 238 7.95 0.41 2.74
C GLY A 238 8.26 -1.04 3.07
N VAL A 239 9.50 -1.40 3.42
CA VAL A 239 9.89 -2.75 3.85
C VAL A 239 9.73 -2.86 5.37
N ASN A 240 8.60 -3.38 5.82
CA ASN A 240 8.21 -3.47 7.23
C ASN A 240 7.39 -4.72 7.58
N THR A 241 7.38 -5.71 6.67
CA THR A 241 6.71 -7.01 6.87
C THR A 241 7.73 -8.11 7.11
N THR A 242 7.34 -9.21 7.75
CA THR A 242 8.20 -10.35 8.07
C THR A 242 9.03 -10.81 6.87
N MET A 243 8.39 -11.07 5.73
CA MET A 243 9.12 -11.55 4.53
C MET A 243 9.98 -10.48 3.87
N GLY A 244 9.56 -9.20 3.91
CA GLY A 244 10.37 -8.09 3.43
C GLY A 244 11.64 -7.93 4.25
N ILE A 245 11.54 -7.95 5.58
CA ILE A 245 12.68 -7.87 6.51
C ILE A 245 13.58 -9.11 6.37
N THR A 246 12.98 -10.30 6.24
CA THR A 246 13.72 -11.55 5.97
C THR A 246 14.59 -11.43 4.73
N ARG A 247 14.08 -10.78 3.67
CA ARG A 247 14.87 -10.53 2.45
C ARG A 247 16.06 -9.60 2.73
N VAL A 248 15.83 -8.48 3.44
CA VAL A 248 16.92 -7.54 3.80
C VAL A 248 18.01 -8.23 4.60
N ILE A 249 17.65 -9.06 5.60
CA ILE A 249 18.62 -9.84 6.40
C ILE A 249 19.45 -10.76 5.51
N ARG A 250 18.82 -11.41 4.53
CA ARG A 250 19.49 -12.38 3.67
C ARG A 250 20.34 -11.75 2.58
N GLU A 251 19.94 -10.62 2.05
CA GLU A 251 20.54 -9.98 0.88
C GLU A 251 21.46 -8.81 1.23
N GLU A 252 21.15 -8.05 2.30
CA GLU A 252 21.82 -6.78 2.60
C GLU A 252 22.60 -6.78 3.91
N LEU A 253 22.14 -7.55 4.94
CA LEU A 253 22.85 -7.56 6.23
C LEU A 253 24.22 -8.24 6.09
N ARG A 254 25.28 -7.54 6.58
CA ARG A 254 26.66 -7.99 6.56
C ARG A 254 27.27 -7.86 7.96
N ASP A 255 28.36 -8.55 8.21
CA ASP A 255 29.08 -8.53 9.49
C ASP A 255 29.68 -7.16 9.82
N GLU A 256 29.90 -6.32 8.81
CA GLU A 256 30.39 -4.95 8.97
C GLU A 256 29.33 -4.00 9.55
N HIS A 257 28.04 -4.32 9.45
CA HIS A 257 26.99 -3.50 10.06
C HIS A 257 27.00 -3.68 11.57
N GLU A 258 27.15 -2.57 12.29
CA GLU A 258 27.20 -2.54 13.76
C GLU A 258 25.82 -2.29 14.38
N ALA A 259 24.90 -1.72 13.58
CA ALA A 259 23.52 -1.45 13.97
C ALA A 259 22.55 -1.82 12.83
N PHE A 260 21.44 -2.46 13.17
CA PHE A 260 20.35 -2.78 12.26
C PHE A 260 19.05 -2.14 12.76
N VAL A 261 18.51 -1.18 12.00
CA VAL A 261 17.29 -0.44 12.32
C VAL A 261 16.13 -0.99 11.50
N VAL A 262 15.15 -1.56 12.19
CA VAL A 262 14.05 -2.33 11.61
C VAL A 262 12.71 -1.65 11.84
N GLU A 263 12.05 -1.21 10.78
CA GLU A 263 10.65 -0.77 10.84
C GLU A 263 9.73 -1.99 10.84
N MET A 264 8.80 -2.04 11.80
CA MET A 264 7.85 -3.14 11.97
C MET A 264 6.42 -2.65 11.87
N SER A 265 5.65 -3.24 10.97
CA SER A 265 4.24 -2.92 10.77
C SER A 265 3.39 -4.18 10.86
N ALA A 266 2.12 -4.01 11.26
CA ALA A 266 1.15 -5.08 11.32
C ALA A 266 -0.21 -4.61 10.79
N TYR A 267 -0.95 -5.54 10.21
CA TYR A 267 -2.37 -5.46 9.86
C TYR A 267 -3.23 -6.40 10.73
N GLY A 268 -2.61 -7.06 11.70
CA GLY A 268 -3.27 -7.90 12.69
C GLY A 268 -2.32 -8.29 13.82
N PRO A 269 -2.87 -8.76 14.95
CA PRO A 269 -2.08 -9.27 16.07
C PRO A 269 -1.15 -10.42 15.66
N GLY A 270 0.02 -10.50 16.31
CA GLY A 270 1.04 -11.53 16.08
C GLY A 270 2.04 -11.21 14.96
N GLU A 271 1.74 -10.26 14.06
CA GLU A 271 2.63 -9.97 12.92
C GLU A 271 3.93 -9.26 13.36
N ILE A 272 3.90 -8.37 14.36
CA ILE A 272 5.10 -7.74 14.91
C ILE A 272 5.90 -8.73 15.75
N ARG A 273 5.22 -9.60 16.52
CA ARG A 273 5.87 -10.66 17.29
C ARG A 273 6.66 -11.60 16.37
N GLU A 274 6.09 -12.00 15.23
CA GLU A 274 6.77 -12.84 14.22
C GLU A 274 8.07 -12.17 13.72
N VAL A 275 8.05 -10.86 13.48
CA VAL A 275 9.26 -10.11 13.11
C VAL A 275 10.27 -10.13 14.25
N CYS A 276 9.84 -9.87 15.50
CA CYS A 276 10.73 -9.85 16.66
C CYS A 276 11.40 -11.21 16.92
N ASP A 277 10.69 -12.32 16.70
CA ASP A 277 11.23 -13.67 16.82
C ASP A 277 12.40 -13.92 15.84
N VAL A 278 12.37 -13.26 14.68
CA VAL A 278 13.47 -13.33 13.68
C VAL A 278 14.60 -12.37 14.03
N VAL A 279 14.30 -11.08 14.27
CA VAL A 279 15.34 -10.04 14.36
C VAL A 279 15.89 -9.83 15.77
N ARG A 280 15.16 -10.24 16.82
CA ARG A 280 15.55 -10.16 18.23
C ARG A 280 16.02 -8.77 18.65
N PRO A 281 15.13 -7.76 18.64
CA PRO A 281 15.52 -6.39 18.95
C PRO A 281 16.01 -6.25 20.40
N THR A 282 17.06 -5.44 20.59
CA THR A 282 17.63 -5.11 21.90
C THR A 282 17.20 -3.73 22.40
N LEU A 283 16.59 -2.91 21.52
CA LEU A 283 15.93 -1.65 21.82
C LEU A 283 14.67 -1.54 20.98
N GLY A 284 13.59 -1.04 21.57
CA GLY A 284 12.32 -0.81 20.87
C GLY A 284 11.88 0.65 20.94
N ILE A 285 11.36 1.19 19.84
CA ILE A 285 10.71 2.49 19.81
C ILE A 285 9.23 2.32 19.51
N LEU A 286 8.38 2.91 20.35
CA LEU A 286 6.94 3.06 20.13
C LEU A 286 6.62 4.54 19.85
N THR A 287 6.30 4.86 18.60
CA THR A 287 6.17 6.25 18.16
C THR A 287 4.83 6.88 18.51
N ALA A 288 3.73 6.30 18.09
CA ALA A 288 2.38 6.75 18.42
C ALA A 288 1.38 5.62 18.14
N VAL A 289 0.24 5.60 18.82
CA VAL A 289 -0.82 4.62 18.61
C VAL A 289 -2.14 5.33 18.33
N GLY A 290 -2.70 5.07 17.16
CA GLY A 290 -3.96 5.67 16.72
C GLY A 290 -4.71 4.77 15.72
N VAL A 291 -5.77 5.29 15.16
CA VAL A 291 -6.80 4.54 14.41
C VAL A 291 -6.41 4.08 12.99
N GLN A 292 -5.11 4.06 12.66
CA GLN A 292 -4.64 3.58 11.36
C GLN A 292 -4.99 2.10 11.14
N HIS A 293 -5.51 1.75 9.96
CA HIS A 293 -5.95 0.39 9.60
C HIS A 293 -7.07 -0.17 10.51
N LEU A 294 -7.91 0.71 11.09
CA LEU A 294 -8.98 0.31 12.01
C LEU A 294 -9.93 -0.72 11.37
N GLU A 295 -10.23 -0.58 10.08
CA GLU A 295 -11.03 -1.55 9.33
C GLU A 295 -10.49 -2.98 9.46
N ARG A 296 -9.16 -3.14 9.49
CA ARG A 296 -8.48 -4.45 9.54
C ARG A 296 -8.31 -4.99 10.94
N PHE A 297 -8.08 -4.10 11.92
CA PHE A 297 -7.92 -4.48 13.33
C PHE A 297 -9.25 -4.66 14.05
N GLY A 298 -10.28 -3.95 13.62
CA GLY A 298 -11.61 -3.94 14.21
C GLY A 298 -11.76 -3.00 15.41
N THR A 299 -10.78 -2.92 16.32
CA THR A 299 -10.83 -2.00 17.46
C THR A 299 -9.49 -1.31 17.74
N PRO A 300 -9.50 -0.11 18.35
CA PRO A 300 -8.29 0.60 18.77
C PRO A 300 -7.41 -0.19 19.76
N GLU A 301 -8.03 -0.97 20.64
CA GLU A 301 -7.33 -1.79 21.63
C GLU A 301 -6.48 -2.86 20.94
N ARG A 302 -7.01 -3.51 19.89
CA ARG A 302 -6.26 -4.49 19.10
C ARG A 302 -5.11 -3.86 18.35
N ILE A 303 -5.23 -2.59 17.94
CA ILE A 303 -4.11 -1.84 17.35
C ILE A 303 -3.04 -1.65 18.41
N ALA A 304 -3.40 -1.19 19.63
CA ALA A 304 -2.49 -0.96 20.73
C ALA A 304 -1.75 -2.24 21.14
N GLU A 305 -2.47 -3.36 21.29
CA GLU A 305 -1.89 -4.67 21.59
C GLU A 305 -0.88 -5.12 20.53
N ALA A 306 -1.23 -5.01 19.25
CA ALA A 306 -0.32 -5.37 18.17
C ALA A 306 0.95 -4.50 18.15
N LYS A 307 0.86 -3.21 18.48
CA LYS A 307 2.05 -2.34 18.57
C LYS A 307 2.89 -2.65 19.81
N TYR A 308 2.24 -3.04 20.91
CA TYR A 308 2.92 -3.43 22.12
C TYR A 308 3.76 -4.72 21.98
N GLU A 309 3.47 -5.57 21.00
CA GLU A 309 4.23 -6.81 20.73
C GLU A 309 5.74 -6.57 20.61
N LEU A 310 6.18 -5.43 20.03
CA LEU A 310 7.59 -5.08 19.98
C LEU A 310 8.18 -4.91 21.39
N ILE A 311 7.50 -4.15 22.23
CA ILE A 311 7.98 -3.86 23.61
C ILE A 311 7.96 -5.13 24.44
N ALA A 312 6.90 -5.93 24.35
CA ALA A 312 6.78 -7.21 25.02
C ALA A 312 7.91 -8.18 24.65
N ALA A 313 8.33 -8.18 23.37
CA ALA A 313 9.37 -9.06 22.85
C ALA A 313 10.80 -8.67 23.26
N LEU A 314 11.02 -7.47 23.78
CA LEU A 314 12.34 -7.05 24.28
C LEU A 314 12.79 -7.92 25.46
N PRO A 315 14.10 -8.17 25.62
CA PRO A 315 14.64 -8.78 26.83
C PRO A 315 14.27 -8.01 28.13
N ALA A 316 14.31 -8.68 29.26
CA ALA A 316 14.16 -8.01 30.55
C ALA A 316 15.25 -6.95 30.74
N GLY A 317 14.90 -5.79 31.29
CA GLY A 317 15.80 -4.65 31.45
C GLY A 317 16.17 -3.91 30.16
N ALA A 318 15.75 -4.39 28.99
CA ALA A 318 16.04 -3.72 27.73
C ALA A 318 15.34 -2.35 27.62
N PRO A 319 15.95 -1.37 26.94
CA PRO A 319 15.37 -0.04 26.77
C PRO A 319 14.18 -0.04 25.83
N ALA A 320 13.11 0.61 26.26
CA ALA A 320 11.90 0.90 25.51
C ALA A 320 11.71 2.42 25.41
N VAL A 321 11.95 2.99 24.24
CA VAL A 321 11.75 4.42 23.95
C VAL A 321 10.29 4.65 23.59
N ILE A 322 9.54 5.39 24.38
CA ILE A 322 8.09 5.51 24.24
C ILE A 322 7.66 6.98 24.26
N ASN A 323 6.77 7.33 23.36
CA ASN A 323 6.23 8.69 23.22
C ASN A 323 5.33 9.06 24.41
N ALA A 324 5.67 10.12 25.12
CA ALA A 324 4.88 10.65 26.23
C ALA A 324 3.79 11.64 25.81
N ASP A 325 3.81 12.12 24.57
CA ASP A 325 2.79 13.02 24.03
C ASP A 325 1.55 12.26 23.50
N ASP A 326 1.58 10.91 23.53
CA ASP A 326 0.48 10.04 23.12
C ASP A 326 -0.08 9.28 24.31
N ALA A 327 -1.35 9.51 24.64
CA ALA A 327 -1.99 8.95 25.83
C ALA A 327 -2.06 7.41 25.83
N VAL A 328 -2.15 6.77 24.64
CA VAL A 328 -2.12 5.31 24.54
C VAL A 328 -0.71 4.81 24.83
N CYS A 329 0.30 5.46 24.27
CA CYS A 329 1.71 5.14 24.52
C CYS A 329 2.07 5.29 26.01
N VAL A 330 1.54 6.31 26.70
CA VAL A 330 1.75 6.49 28.17
C VAL A 330 1.20 5.29 28.94
N ARG A 331 -0.02 4.83 28.64
CA ARG A 331 -0.57 3.62 29.29
C ARG A 331 0.27 2.37 28.99
N LEU A 332 0.76 2.24 27.77
CA LEU A 332 1.64 1.12 27.39
C LEU A 332 3.03 1.23 28.04
N ALA A 333 3.49 2.43 28.37
CA ALA A 333 4.73 2.64 29.11
C ALA A 333 4.64 2.11 30.55
N GLU A 334 3.50 2.31 31.23
CA GLU A 334 3.28 1.73 32.57
C GLU A 334 3.27 0.20 32.52
N ARG A 335 2.60 -0.38 31.51
CA ARG A 335 2.65 -1.82 31.28
C ARG A 335 4.08 -2.30 31.01
N ALA A 336 4.86 -1.58 30.20
CA ALA A 336 6.24 -1.93 29.90
C ALA A 336 7.13 -1.95 31.18
N ARG A 337 6.91 -1.02 32.11
CA ARG A 337 7.59 -1.04 33.43
C ARG A 337 7.22 -2.28 34.24
N THR A 338 5.93 -2.63 34.29
CA THR A 338 5.45 -3.86 34.93
C THR A 338 6.05 -5.12 34.32
N ASP A 339 6.22 -5.13 32.99
CA ASP A 339 6.85 -6.22 32.22
C ASP A 339 8.40 -6.21 32.34
N GLY A 340 8.95 -5.39 33.27
CA GLY A 340 10.39 -5.34 33.57
C GLY A 340 11.24 -4.67 32.49
N LYS A 341 10.66 -3.79 31.65
CA LYS A 341 11.42 -3.02 30.65
C LYS A 341 11.93 -1.70 31.23
N ARG A 342 13.06 -1.24 30.76
CA ARG A 342 13.58 0.09 31.12
C ARG A 342 12.98 1.14 30.18
N VAL A 343 11.96 1.84 30.67
CA VAL A 343 11.20 2.82 29.89
C VAL A 343 11.93 4.15 29.82
N LEU A 344 12.17 4.64 28.60
CA LEU A 344 12.72 5.94 28.26
C LEU A 344 11.62 6.76 27.58
N LEU A 345 11.02 7.69 28.33
CA LEU A 345 9.98 8.57 27.79
C LEU A 345 10.61 9.73 27.04
N TYR A 346 10.05 10.06 25.87
CA TYR A 346 10.39 11.28 25.13
C TYR A 346 9.12 12.07 24.80
N GLY A 347 9.24 13.38 24.67
CA GLY A 347 8.08 14.19 24.30
C GLY A 347 8.35 15.70 24.35
N MET A 348 7.30 16.45 24.01
CA MET A 348 7.28 17.92 23.94
C MET A 348 6.41 18.54 25.04
N GLY A 349 5.73 17.73 25.85
CA GLY A 349 4.82 18.19 26.89
C GLY A 349 5.52 18.67 28.17
N GLU A 350 4.85 19.56 28.90
CA GLU A 350 5.29 20.04 30.24
C GLU A 350 4.78 19.15 31.39
N GLY A 351 4.27 17.96 31.07
CA GLY A 351 3.65 17.07 32.04
C GLY A 351 4.60 16.58 33.14
N ALA A 352 4.03 16.04 34.24
CA ALA A 352 4.73 15.56 35.44
C ALA A 352 5.65 14.34 35.19
N ALA A 353 5.59 13.69 34.04
CA ALA A 353 6.42 12.55 33.71
C ALA A 353 7.88 12.95 33.51
N ARG A 354 8.80 12.25 34.20
CA ARG A 354 10.25 12.44 34.00
C ARG A 354 10.64 11.92 32.62
N LEU A 355 10.83 12.83 31.65
CA LEU A 355 11.24 12.51 30.30
C LEU A 355 12.75 12.23 30.25
N ALA A 356 13.15 11.18 29.53
CA ALA A 356 14.54 10.92 29.21
C ALA A 356 15.06 11.97 28.20
N VAL A 357 14.19 12.41 27.28
CA VAL A 357 14.47 13.48 26.29
C VAL A 357 13.23 14.36 26.18
N ARG A 358 13.40 15.63 26.46
CA ARG A 358 12.37 16.68 26.34
C ARG A 358 12.74 17.66 25.26
N GLY A 359 11.81 17.92 24.34
CA GLY A 359 11.91 19.03 23.39
C GLY A 359 11.17 20.27 23.92
N THR A 360 11.77 21.43 23.75
CA THR A 360 11.22 22.75 24.15
C THR A 360 11.58 23.82 23.11
N GLU A 361 11.04 25.04 23.28
CA GLU A 361 11.39 26.21 22.49
C GLU A 361 11.27 25.98 20.96
N PHE A 362 10.13 25.46 20.54
CA PHE A 362 9.88 25.14 19.14
C PHE A 362 9.61 26.39 18.32
N ALA A 363 10.41 26.60 17.28
CA ALA A 363 10.16 27.55 16.21
C ALA A 363 10.08 26.79 14.88
N VAL A 364 8.90 26.78 14.26
CA VAL A 364 8.63 26.12 12.98
C VAL A 364 8.36 27.16 11.91
N SER A 365 8.98 27.02 10.74
CA SER A 365 8.81 27.90 9.58
C SER A 365 8.82 27.07 8.29
N ALA A 366 8.46 27.69 7.16
CA ALA A 366 8.57 27.06 5.83
C ALA A 366 10.00 26.66 5.43
N ARG A 367 11.03 27.13 6.14
CA ARG A 367 12.45 26.85 5.85
C ARG A 367 13.06 25.77 6.73
N GLY A 368 12.35 25.32 7.76
CA GLY A 368 12.85 24.36 8.74
C GLY A 368 12.34 24.63 10.15
N SER A 369 12.89 23.90 11.09
CA SER A 369 12.50 23.97 12.50
C SER A 369 13.73 24.12 13.39
N ARG A 370 13.58 24.88 14.48
CA ARG A 370 14.54 25.02 15.57
C ARG A 370 13.89 24.61 16.87
N PHE A 371 14.63 23.90 17.72
CA PHE A 371 14.13 23.44 19.01
C PHE A 371 15.28 23.18 19.99
N ARG A 372 14.99 23.22 21.28
CA ARG A 372 15.93 22.86 22.34
C ARG A 372 15.59 21.48 22.88
N VAL A 373 16.61 20.68 23.14
CA VAL A 373 16.49 19.38 23.79
C VAL A 373 17.10 19.47 25.19
N ILE A 374 16.40 18.90 26.16
CA ILE A 374 16.85 18.74 27.55
C ILE A 374 16.78 17.26 27.89
N THR A 375 17.88 16.68 28.36
CA THR A 375 17.96 15.28 28.78
C THR A 375 17.69 15.12 30.29
N ALA A 376 17.39 13.89 30.74
CA ALA A 376 17.09 13.62 32.14
C ALA A 376 18.26 13.90 33.10
N ASP A 377 19.49 13.90 32.61
CA ASP A 377 20.73 14.26 33.34
C ASP A 377 21.09 15.75 33.25
N GLY A 378 20.21 16.55 32.63
CA GLY A 378 20.34 18.02 32.56
C GLY A 378 21.18 18.54 31.39
N GLN A 379 21.68 17.69 30.51
CA GLN A 379 22.34 18.18 29.29
C GLN A 379 21.32 18.94 28.43
N THR A 380 21.79 20.01 27.79
CA THR A 380 20.94 20.85 26.95
C THR A 380 21.64 21.16 25.63
N GLU A 381 20.93 21.03 24.51
CA GLU A 381 21.44 21.38 23.19
C GLU A 381 20.33 21.98 22.32
N THR A 382 20.69 22.95 21.49
CA THR A 382 19.77 23.54 20.50
C THR A 382 20.06 22.96 19.12
N PHE A 383 19.01 22.49 18.48
CA PHE A 383 19.04 21.87 17.16
C PHE A 383 18.30 22.71 16.14
N GLU A 384 18.80 22.68 14.91
CA GLU A 384 18.12 23.18 13.72
C GLU A 384 18.03 22.05 12.70
N THR A 385 16.91 21.97 11.98
CA THR A 385 16.66 20.93 10.98
C THR A 385 15.82 21.48 9.82
N LYS A 386 15.95 20.87 8.64
CA LYS A 386 15.09 21.16 7.48
C LYS A 386 13.71 20.51 7.59
N LEU A 387 13.50 19.62 8.55
CA LEU A 387 12.21 18.96 8.75
C LEU A 387 11.17 19.97 9.24
N LEU A 388 9.97 19.90 8.67
CA LEU A 388 8.83 20.76 9.00
C LEU A 388 7.84 20.04 9.91
N GLY A 389 7.15 20.84 10.75
CA GLY A 389 6.06 20.38 11.60
C GLY A 389 6.51 19.72 12.91
N ARG A 390 5.72 19.95 13.96
CA ARG A 390 6.03 19.47 15.34
C ARG A 390 6.16 17.94 15.44
N TRP A 391 5.49 17.19 14.58
CA TRP A 391 5.55 15.72 14.57
C TRP A 391 6.89 15.17 14.07
N ASN A 392 7.48 15.83 13.08
CA ASN A 392 8.83 15.47 12.68
C ASN A 392 9.81 15.72 13.82
N LEU A 393 9.60 16.78 14.61
CA LEU A 393 10.40 17.02 15.81
C LEU A 393 10.21 15.93 16.84
N SER A 394 8.97 15.42 17.06
CA SER A 394 8.74 14.24 17.90
C SER A 394 9.50 12.99 17.41
N ASN A 395 9.56 12.77 16.08
CA ASN A 395 10.35 11.67 15.52
C ASN A 395 11.86 11.88 15.76
N VAL A 396 12.34 13.15 15.73
CA VAL A 396 13.74 13.50 16.06
C VAL A 396 14.04 13.23 17.53
N LEU A 397 13.14 13.60 18.44
CA LEU A 397 13.29 13.32 19.88
C LEU A 397 13.37 11.81 20.17
N ALA A 398 12.55 10.99 19.49
CA ALA A 398 12.65 9.52 19.56
C ALA A 398 14.03 9.01 19.12
N GLY A 399 14.54 9.57 18.01
CA GLY A 399 15.87 9.24 17.50
C GLY A 399 16.98 9.64 18.45
N ILE A 400 16.92 10.85 19.03
CA ILE A 400 17.88 11.33 20.04
C ILE A 400 17.86 10.43 21.26
N ALA A 401 16.68 10.05 21.77
CA ALA A 401 16.58 9.15 22.94
C ALA A 401 17.25 7.78 22.66
N ALA A 402 17.03 7.21 21.49
CA ALA A 402 17.64 5.94 21.10
C ALA A 402 19.17 6.07 20.87
N ALA A 403 19.61 7.17 20.27
CA ALA A 403 21.04 7.41 20.00
C ALA A 403 21.83 7.67 21.30
N LEU A 404 21.27 8.44 22.26
CA LEU A 404 21.83 8.63 23.61
C LEU A 404 21.98 7.28 24.32
N GLU A 405 20.95 6.44 24.27
CA GLU A 405 20.94 5.10 24.87
C GLU A 405 22.07 4.21 24.30
N TRP A 406 22.41 4.38 23.04
CA TRP A 406 23.53 3.65 22.42
C TRP A 406 24.86 4.42 22.48
N GLY A 407 24.92 5.48 23.29
CA GLY A 407 26.14 6.19 23.63
C GLY A 407 26.62 7.18 22.54
N VAL A 408 25.74 7.69 21.71
CA VAL A 408 26.04 8.84 20.85
C VAL A 408 25.85 10.12 21.69
N PRO A 409 26.88 10.94 21.90
CA PRO A 409 26.75 12.18 22.70
C PRO A 409 25.77 13.16 22.07
N LEU A 410 24.99 13.89 22.91
CA LEU A 410 23.95 14.82 22.45
C LEU A 410 24.51 15.86 21.45
N ALA A 411 25.63 16.49 21.78
CA ALA A 411 26.26 17.50 20.93
C ALA A 411 26.76 16.93 19.59
N ALA A 412 27.18 15.65 19.56
CA ALA A 412 27.65 14.99 18.34
C ALA A 412 26.54 14.74 17.32
N MET A 413 25.27 14.77 17.74
CA MET A 413 24.11 14.60 16.86
C MET A 413 23.78 15.87 16.04
N LYS A 414 24.33 17.03 16.38
CA LYS A 414 23.99 18.33 15.78
C LYS A 414 24.16 18.36 14.26
N PRO A 415 25.28 17.90 13.69
CA PRO A 415 25.44 17.85 12.23
C PRO A 415 24.42 16.92 11.56
N ALA A 416 24.16 15.75 12.17
CA ALA A 416 23.20 14.79 11.65
C ALA A 416 21.77 15.35 11.66
N VAL A 417 21.34 16.00 12.75
CA VAL A 417 20.01 16.65 12.85
C VAL A 417 19.88 17.77 11.81
N GLY A 418 20.91 18.60 11.60
CA GLY A 418 20.92 19.65 10.58
C GLY A 418 20.87 19.12 9.15
N GLY A 419 21.39 17.91 8.93
CA GLY A 419 21.39 17.23 7.65
C GLY A 419 20.13 16.39 7.35
N LEU A 420 19.22 16.24 8.31
CA LEU A 420 18.01 15.42 8.12
C LEU A 420 17.16 15.92 6.96
N VAL A 421 16.73 14.98 6.14
CA VAL A 421 15.77 15.21 5.06
C VAL A 421 14.48 14.43 5.33
N PRO A 422 13.33 14.87 4.82
CA PRO A 422 12.10 14.11 4.93
C PRO A 422 12.26 12.68 4.39
N ALA A 423 11.64 11.72 5.06
CA ALA A 423 11.56 10.37 4.50
C ALA A 423 10.79 10.43 3.16
N PRO A 424 11.13 9.58 2.17
CA PRO A 424 10.49 9.63 0.87
C PRO A 424 8.96 9.63 0.95
N ARG A 425 8.34 10.57 0.24
CA ARG A 425 6.88 10.76 0.19
C ARG A 425 6.23 11.14 1.53
N ARG A 426 6.98 11.76 2.46
CA ARG A 426 6.50 12.23 3.76
C ARG A 426 6.86 13.71 3.93
N LEU A 427 5.93 14.60 3.60
CA LEU A 427 6.16 16.06 3.57
C LEU A 427 7.44 16.42 2.80
N GLU A 428 7.69 15.73 1.69
CA GLU A 428 8.83 15.95 0.82
C GLU A 428 8.57 17.21 -0.02
N ILE A 429 9.51 18.15 -0.03
CA ILE A 429 9.33 19.43 -0.69
C ILE A 429 10.15 19.47 -1.96
N HIS A 430 9.48 19.83 -3.06
CA HIS A 430 10.08 20.10 -4.36
C HIS A 430 9.68 21.49 -4.83
N GLU A 431 10.65 22.24 -5.34
CA GLU A 431 10.40 23.54 -5.96
C GLU A 431 10.71 23.44 -7.46
N GLU A 432 9.73 23.75 -8.29
CA GLU A 432 9.85 23.69 -9.74
C GLU A 432 9.03 24.79 -10.39
N GLY A 433 9.65 25.60 -11.26
CA GLY A 433 8.97 26.70 -11.94
C GLY A 433 8.41 27.77 -10.99
N GLY A 434 9.01 27.96 -9.82
CA GLY A 434 8.54 28.88 -8.78
C GLY A 434 7.32 28.37 -8.01
N VAL A 435 6.91 27.10 -8.21
CA VAL A 435 5.81 26.45 -7.48
C VAL A 435 6.40 25.46 -6.47
N ILE A 436 5.92 25.54 -5.23
CA ILE A 436 6.31 24.62 -4.16
C ILE A 436 5.33 23.43 -4.15
N ARG A 437 5.85 22.21 -4.26
CA ARG A 437 5.08 20.96 -4.15
C ARG A 437 5.47 20.22 -2.88
N ILE A 438 4.51 20.02 -2.01
CA ILE A 438 4.64 19.23 -0.78
C ILE A 438 4.01 17.87 -1.04
N LEU A 439 4.82 16.81 -1.01
CA LEU A 439 4.37 15.43 -1.25
C LEU A 439 4.23 14.68 0.08
N ASP A 440 3.01 14.47 0.54
CA ASP A 440 2.68 13.57 1.67
C ASP A 440 1.76 12.45 1.20
N VAL A 441 2.27 11.66 0.25
CA VAL A 441 1.49 10.68 -0.51
C VAL A 441 1.65 9.24 0.00
N ALA A 442 2.18 9.04 1.20
CA ALA A 442 2.40 7.72 1.75
C ALA A 442 1.42 7.41 2.89
N ASN A 443 0.26 6.85 2.55
CA ASN A 443 -0.74 6.32 3.47
C ASN A 443 -1.23 7.32 4.52
N ALA A 444 -2.15 8.18 4.12
CA ALA A 444 -2.77 9.18 4.98
C ALA A 444 -3.54 8.57 6.16
N ASN A 445 -3.59 9.34 7.20
CA ASN A 445 -4.34 9.05 8.41
C ASN A 445 -4.75 10.38 9.06
N PRO A 446 -5.75 10.42 9.96
CA PRO A 446 -6.29 11.68 10.47
C PRO A 446 -5.22 12.61 11.04
N ARG A 447 -4.29 12.07 11.79
CA ARG A 447 -3.21 12.84 12.42
C ARG A 447 -2.18 13.35 11.40
N GLY A 448 -1.80 12.52 10.42
CA GLY A 448 -0.88 12.91 9.34
C GLY A 448 -1.47 13.99 8.45
N ALA A 449 -2.74 13.88 8.10
CA ALA A 449 -3.45 14.86 7.29
C ALA A 449 -3.55 16.23 7.98
N GLU A 450 -3.83 16.25 9.30
CA GLU A 450 -3.79 17.49 10.10
C GLU A 450 -2.40 18.15 10.08
N MET A 451 -1.35 17.34 10.23
CA MET A 451 0.04 17.84 10.18
C MET A 451 0.40 18.41 8.81
N ALA A 452 -0.06 17.77 7.75
CA ALA A 452 0.18 18.26 6.40
C ALA A 452 -0.47 19.65 6.19
N LEU A 453 -1.67 19.85 6.73
CA LEU A 453 -2.33 21.17 6.75
C LEU A 453 -1.59 22.18 7.63
N GLU A 454 -1.09 21.77 8.82
CA GLU A 454 -0.27 22.62 9.68
C GLU A 454 0.99 23.08 8.94
N VAL A 455 1.66 22.17 8.22
CA VAL A 455 2.83 22.52 7.40
C VAL A 455 2.44 23.46 6.26
N LEU A 456 1.35 23.19 5.54
CA LEU A 456 0.86 24.04 4.45
C LEU A 456 0.58 25.46 4.95
N SER A 457 0.04 25.62 6.15
CA SER A 457 -0.28 26.91 6.76
C SER A 457 0.95 27.80 7.05
N GLN A 458 2.16 27.21 7.13
CA GLN A 458 3.41 27.96 7.35
C GLN A 458 3.90 28.69 6.09
N PHE A 459 3.36 28.35 4.93
CA PHE A 459 3.75 28.97 3.67
C PHE A 459 2.88 30.20 3.39
N THR A 460 3.54 31.28 3.00
CA THR A 460 2.91 32.55 2.64
C THR A 460 3.46 33.03 1.29
N GLY A 461 2.69 33.80 0.55
CA GLY A 461 3.14 34.42 -0.71
C GLY A 461 2.47 33.89 -1.98
N GLY A 462 1.65 32.86 -1.90
CA GLY A 462 0.87 32.32 -3.01
C GLY A 462 -0.35 31.55 -2.51
N SER A 463 -1.15 31.04 -3.45
CA SER A 463 -2.32 30.23 -3.12
C SER A 463 -1.90 28.87 -2.58
N ARG A 464 -2.57 28.41 -1.53
CA ARG A 464 -2.39 27.09 -0.91
C ARG A 464 -3.43 26.15 -1.48
N ILE A 465 -2.98 25.16 -2.25
CA ILE A 465 -3.83 24.25 -3.01
C ILE A 465 -3.67 22.85 -2.43
N LEU A 466 -4.76 22.28 -1.92
CA LEU A 466 -4.81 20.90 -1.45
C LEU A 466 -5.30 19.97 -2.58
N ILE A 467 -4.58 18.88 -2.84
CA ILE A 467 -4.98 17.80 -3.73
C ILE A 467 -5.07 16.51 -2.91
N THR A 468 -6.27 15.92 -2.80
CA THR A 468 -6.44 14.72 -1.96
C THR A 468 -7.55 13.79 -2.49
N PRO A 469 -7.34 12.47 -2.43
CA PRO A 469 -8.39 11.45 -2.60
C PRO A 469 -9.05 11.07 -1.26
N GLY A 470 -8.69 11.73 -0.16
CA GLY A 470 -9.14 11.41 1.18
C GLY A 470 -8.42 10.23 1.83
N MET A 471 -8.91 9.83 2.99
CA MET A 471 -8.36 8.74 3.81
C MET A 471 -9.24 7.51 3.70
N VAL A 472 -8.61 6.33 3.73
CA VAL A 472 -9.24 5.00 3.67
C VAL A 472 -8.75 4.09 4.81
N GLU A 473 -9.33 2.90 4.94
CA GLU A 473 -8.99 1.89 5.97
C GLU A 473 -9.36 2.32 7.40
N LEU A 474 -10.23 3.32 7.56
CA LEU A 474 -10.68 3.82 8.87
C LEU A 474 -12.00 3.14 9.33
N GLY A 475 -12.61 2.31 8.46
CA GLY A 475 -13.85 1.58 8.78
C GLY A 475 -15.00 2.51 9.15
N PRO A 476 -15.71 2.28 10.28
CA PRO A 476 -16.93 3.03 10.59
C PRO A 476 -16.71 4.53 10.84
N ILE A 477 -15.49 4.96 11.12
CA ILE A 477 -15.17 6.38 11.38
C ILE A 477 -14.68 7.13 10.13
N GLU A 478 -14.55 6.44 8.98
CA GLU A 478 -13.92 6.98 7.77
C GLU A 478 -14.61 8.24 7.25
N ALA A 479 -15.94 8.21 7.14
CA ALA A 479 -16.70 9.37 6.67
C ALA A 479 -16.55 10.57 7.60
N GLU A 480 -16.62 10.36 8.91
CA GLU A 480 -16.49 11.42 9.90
C GLU A 480 -15.07 12.03 9.94
N GLU A 481 -14.03 11.19 9.89
CA GLU A 481 -12.65 11.69 9.87
C GLU A 481 -12.34 12.45 8.57
N ASN A 482 -12.86 12.01 7.43
CA ASN A 482 -12.75 12.75 6.17
C ASN A 482 -13.54 14.09 6.23
N ARG A 483 -14.72 14.11 6.86
CA ARG A 483 -15.47 15.36 7.06
C ARG A 483 -14.71 16.36 7.92
N ARG A 484 -14.17 15.91 9.07
CA ARG A 484 -13.31 16.73 9.94
C ARG A 484 -12.06 17.25 9.25
N PHE A 485 -11.46 16.42 8.38
CA PHE A 485 -10.33 16.87 7.57
C PHE A 485 -10.73 18.02 6.64
N GLY A 486 -11.90 17.96 6.02
CA GLY A 486 -12.46 19.06 5.21
C GLY A 486 -12.66 20.34 6.03
N GLU A 487 -13.26 20.24 7.23
CA GLU A 487 -13.44 21.38 8.14
C GLU A 487 -12.11 22.05 8.51
N LYS A 488 -11.07 21.24 8.77
CA LYS A 488 -9.73 21.76 9.09
C LYS A 488 -9.00 22.35 7.88
N ALA A 489 -9.26 21.87 6.68
CA ALA A 489 -8.70 22.38 5.45
C ALA A 489 -9.30 23.75 5.06
N ALA A 490 -10.56 24.00 5.42
CA ALA A 490 -11.29 25.22 5.06
C ALA A 490 -10.56 26.52 5.41
N PRO A 491 -10.04 26.73 6.63
CA PRO A 491 -9.31 27.97 6.97
C PRO A 491 -7.87 28.02 6.42
N VAL A 492 -7.34 26.92 5.89
CA VAL A 492 -5.94 26.80 5.47
C VAL A 492 -5.77 26.96 3.97
N CYS A 493 -6.69 26.39 3.19
CA CYS A 493 -6.56 26.28 1.74
C CYS A 493 -7.24 27.44 1.00
N ASP A 494 -6.73 27.77 -0.18
CA ASP A 494 -7.34 28.72 -1.12
C ASP A 494 -8.09 28.01 -2.25
N TYR A 495 -7.65 26.80 -2.62
CA TYR A 495 -8.32 25.86 -3.52
C TYR A 495 -8.18 24.42 -3.02
N VAL A 496 -9.18 23.59 -3.30
CA VAL A 496 -9.15 22.16 -2.97
C VAL A 496 -9.55 21.33 -4.19
N VAL A 497 -8.71 20.37 -4.56
CA VAL A 497 -8.95 19.40 -5.63
C VAL A 497 -9.20 18.03 -5.00
N LEU A 498 -10.44 17.58 -5.07
CA LEU A 498 -10.89 16.29 -4.56
C LEU A 498 -10.82 15.23 -5.67
N VAL A 499 -10.12 14.13 -5.43
CA VAL A 499 -9.93 13.04 -6.41
C VAL A 499 -10.84 11.87 -6.04
N GLY A 500 -11.80 11.53 -6.91
CA GLY A 500 -12.85 10.55 -6.62
C GLY A 500 -14.07 11.19 -5.95
N ALA A 501 -15.19 11.26 -6.66
CA ALA A 501 -16.36 12.02 -6.24
C ALA A 501 -17.08 11.43 -5.01
N GLU A 502 -17.23 10.09 -4.99
CA GLU A 502 -17.92 9.41 -3.89
C GLU A 502 -17.04 9.33 -2.65
N GLN A 503 -15.76 8.96 -2.82
CA GLN A 503 -14.80 8.82 -1.73
C GLN A 503 -14.56 10.15 -1.00
N THR A 504 -14.51 11.26 -1.73
CA THR A 504 -14.22 12.58 -1.16
C THR A 504 -15.46 13.40 -0.80
N ARG A 505 -16.66 12.85 -0.97
CA ARG A 505 -17.91 13.53 -0.60
C ARG A 505 -17.95 14.02 0.86
N PRO A 506 -17.47 13.25 1.87
CA PRO A 506 -17.39 13.74 3.24
C PRO A 506 -16.46 14.94 3.41
N ILE A 507 -15.32 14.96 2.71
CA ILE A 507 -14.37 16.09 2.75
C ILE A 507 -15.05 17.33 2.17
N ARG A 508 -15.73 17.20 1.03
CA ARG A 508 -16.48 18.30 0.41
C ARG A 508 -17.52 18.85 1.38
N GLN A 509 -18.26 17.99 2.08
CA GLN A 509 -19.21 18.44 3.10
C GLN A 509 -18.51 19.20 4.22
N GLY A 510 -17.40 18.68 4.76
CA GLY A 510 -16.63 19.35 5.81
C GLY A 510 -16.07 20.72 5.39
N LEU A 511 -15.62 20.87 4.13
CA LEU A 511 -15.20 22.15 3.58
C LEU A 511 -16.34 23.17 3.59
N LEU A 512 -17.54 22.77 3.13
CA LEU A 512 -18.72 23.64 3.10
C LEU A 512 -19.21 23.98 4.50
N ASP A 513 -19.22 23.03 5.43
CA ASP A 513 -19.55 23.24 6.84
C ASP A 513 -18.58 24.23 7.50
N GLY A 514 -17.30 24.22 7.08
CA GLY A 514 -16.26 25.17 7.48
C GLY A 514 -16.30 26.51 6.75
N GLY A 515 -17.33 26.77 5.92
CA GLY A 515 -17.52 28.05 5.20
C GLY A 515 -16.65 28.20 3.95
N PHE A 516 -16.05 27.14 3.43
CA PHE A 516 -15.20 27.21 2.24
C PHE A 516 -16.02 27.49 0.97
N PRO A 517 -15.58 28.36 0.05
CA PRO A 517 -16.33 28.69 -1.17
C PRO A 517 -16.49 27.45 -2.08
N ALA A 518 -17.72 27.16 -2.46
CA ALA A 518 -18.05 25.96 -3.24
C ALA A 518 -17.42 25.96 -4.66
N ASP A 519 -17.24 27.13 -5.25
CA ASP A 519 -16.61 27.36 -6.56
C ASP A 519 -15.08 27.13 -6.55
N LYS A 520 -14.47 27.07 -5.38
CA LYS A 520 -13.05 26.75 -5.19
C LYS A 520 -12.81 25.27 -4.83
N VAL A 521 -13.86 24.46 -4.74
CA VAL A 521 -13.78 23.02 -4.57
C VAL A 521 -13.95 22.35 -5.94
N LEU A 522 -12.87 21.82 -6.47
CA LEU A 522 -12.84 21.10 -7.74
C LEU A 522 -12.92 19.59 -7.48
N THR A 523 -13.69 18.87 -8.28
CA THR A 523 -13.79 17.41 -8.17
C THR A 523 -13.28 16.76 -9.45
N ALA A 524 -12.18 16.02 -9.33
CA ALA A 524 -11.55 15.26 -10.39
C ALA A 524 -11.99 13.80 -10.33
N ARG A 525 -12.30 13.20 -11.48
CA ARG A 525 -12.60 11.76 -11.56
C ARG A 525 -11.34 10.92 -11.73
N GLN A 526 -10.31 11.49 -12.34
CA GLN A 526 -9.05 10.83 -12.67
C GLN A 526 -7.87 11.81 -12.60
N ALA A 527 -6.66 11.27 -12.59
CA ALA A 527 -5.42 12.07 -12.49
C ALA A 527 -5.26 13.10 -13.62
N GLN A 528 -5.80 12.83 -14.82
CA GLN A 528 -5.77 13.76 -15.94
C GLN A 528 -6.57 15.02 -15.64
N ASP A 529 -7.78 14.88 -15.06
CA ASP A 529 -8.62 16.02 -14.67
C ASP A 529 -7.89 16.93 -13.68
N VAL A 530 -7.12 16.34 -12.74
CA VAL A 530 -6.29 17.09 -11.78
C VAL A 530 -5.27 17.96 -12.53
N THR A 531 -4.58 17.38 -13.54
CA THR A 531 -3.59 18.11 -14.32
C THR A 531 -4.21 19.29 -15.08
N GLU A 532 -5.38 19.08 -15.68
CA GLU A 532 -6.12 20.12 -16.41
C GLU A 532 -6.58 21.25 -15.47
N PHE A 533 -7.13 20.93 -14.29
CA PHE A 533 -7.51 21.91 -13.29
C PHE A 533 -6.32 22.74 -12.80
N LEU A 534 -5.22 22.07 -12.44
CA LEU A 534 -4.02 22.75 -11.94
C LEU A 534 -3.41 23.66 -13.01
N ALA A 535 -3.40 23.28 -14.28
CA ALA A 535 -2.92 24.13 -15.37
C ALA A 535 -3.70 25.45 -15.50
N GLY A 536 -4.99 25.44 -15.13
CA GLY A 536 -5.85 26.62 -15.14
C GLY A 536 -5.63 27.59 -13.97
N ILE A 537 -5.26 27.09 -12.78
CA ILE A 537 -5.25 27.88 -11.54
C ILE A 537 -3.84 28.17 -10.99
N VAL A 538 -2.87 27.27 -11.18
CA VAL A 538 -1.55 27.38 -10.56
C VAL A 538 -0.73 28.52 -11.18
N ARG A 539 -0.07 29.28 -10.32
CA ARG A 539 0.83 30.39 -10.68
C ARG A 539 2.17 30.23 -9.94
N PRO A 540 3.26 30.83 -10.42
CA PRO A 540 4.50 30.93 -9.66
C PRO A 540 4.25 31.58 -8.30
N GLY A 541 4.80 31.01 -7.24
CA GLY A 541 4.57 31.38 -5.86
C GLY A 541 3.56 30.51 -5.13
N ASP A 542 2.74 29.72 -5.85
CA ASP A 542 1.73 28.84 -5.25
C ASP A 542 2.35 27.62 -4.58
N ILE A 543 1.61 27.09 -3.58
CA ILE A 543 2.01 25.94 -2.78
C ILE A 543 0.96 24.83 -2.95
N LEU A 544 1.39 23.68 -3.46
CA LEU A 544 0.56 22.52 -3.68
C LEU A 544 0.87 21.44 -2.64
N LEU A 545 -0.14 21.04 -1.88
CA LEU A 545 -0.08 19.87 -0.99
C LEU A 545 -0.76 18.69 -1.67
N TYR A 546 0.02 17.66 -2.02
CA TYR A 546 -0.48 16.36 -2.41
C TYR A 546 -0.58 15.49 -1.16
N GLU A 547 -1.79 15.37 -0.63
CA GLU A 547 -2.06 14.62 0.58
C GLU A 547 -2.75 13.31 0.21
N ASN A 548 -2.11 12.22 0.55
CA ASN A 548 -2.46 10.84 0.24
C ASN A 548 -2.36 10.43 -1.24
N ARG A 549 -2.22 9.12 -1.42
CA ARG A 549 -2.45 8.38 -2.64
C ARG A 549 -3.13 7.07 -2.27
N LEU A 550 -4.34 6.88 -2.74
CA LEU A 550 -5.07 5.66 -2.45
C LEU A 550 -4.33 4.42 -2.98
N PRO A 551 -4.32 3.33 -2.22
CA PRO A 551 -4.00 2.02 -2.77
C PRO A 551 -4.99 1.66 -3.89
N ASP A 552 -4.53 0.98 -4.93
CA ASP A 552 -5.38 0.62 -6.09
C ASP A 552 -6.59 -0.27 -5.71
N THR A 553 -6.60 -0.85 -4.50
CA THR A 553 -7.75 -1.57 -3.94
C THR A 553 -8.93 -0.68 -3.54
N TYR A 554 -8.71 0.65 -3.44
CA TYR A 554 -9.71 1.65 -3.06
C TYR A 554 -10.02 2.65 -4.19
N LEU A 555 -9.48 2.45 -5.39
CA LEU A 555 -9.79 3.31 -6.52
C LEU A 555 -11.27 3.14 -6.92
N GLU A 556 -11.96 4.24 -7.13
CA GLU A 556 -13.30 4.21 -7.71
C GLU A 556 -13.22 3.61 -9.12
N VAL A 557 -14.05 2.61 -9.37
CA VAL A 557 -14.20 2.04 -10.70
C VAL A 557 -15.24 2.88 -11.42
N ALA A 558 -14.81 3.56 -12.48
CA ALA A 558 -15.64 4.42 -13.31
C ALA A 558 -16.75 3.66 -14.06
#